data_c3b977757ed7b4aa18630873eaa96571
#
_entry.id   c3b977757ed7b4aa18630873eaa96571
#
_cell.length_a   1.000
_cell.length_b   1.000
_cell.length_c   1.000
_cell.angle_alpha   90.00
_cell.angle_beta   90.00
_cell.angle_gamma   90.00
#
_symmetry.space_group_name_H-M   'P 1'
#
loop_
_entity.id
_entity.type
_entity.pdbx_description
1 polymer ?
#
loop_
_entity_poly.entity_id
_entity_poly.type
_entity_poly.pdbx_seq_one_letter_code
_entity_poly.pdbx_strand_id
1 'polypeptide(L)'
;MREASYLPSVTLYAGPMASGKTKALYSLIGEFKATHHPFAAYKPSLDIRQKGIQPRGLSDADAYQCEDVESLSDIDVKALVGSGISTVLLEEFHMFGYTPKRIPKSGVFLSTMKAWGAAGIKSVYAAGLDLAASGNQFSMFADAHRYGAHIELFSAKCEYPLSDSGPTCRKKAHNSQIYSRSSGKSYRLESLPDLLPQGGDPDCLYRAVCPRHLILPRALTIDFKR
;
A
#
# COMPACT_ATOMS: atom_id res chain seq x y z
N MET A 1 -24.36 20.22 23.42
CA MET A 1 -24.43 18.91 22.78
C MET A 1 -23.03 18.65 22.21
N ARG A 2 -22.33 17.57 22.60
CA ARG A 2 -21.10 17.15 21.91
C ARG A 2 -21.55 16.57 20.56
N GLU A 3 -21.19 17.20 19.44
CA GLU A 3 -21.32 16.57 18.13
C GLU A 3 -20.61 15.23 18.22
N ALA A 4 -21.35 14.16 17.95
CA ALA A 4 -20.73 12.84 17.81
C ALA A 4 -19.72 12.95 16.67
N SER A 5 -18.44 12.90 16.98
CA SER A 5 -17.40 12.92 15.95
C SER A 5 -17.59 11.67 15.09
N TYR A 6 -18.20 11.84 13.94
CA TYR A 6 -18.36 10.77 12.98
C TYR A 6 -16.98 10.41 12.43
N LEU A 7 -16.57 9.17 12.65
CA LEU A 7 -15.33 8.65 12.09
C LEU A 7 -15.64 7.98 10.75
N PRO A 8 -14.86 8.22 9.68
CA PRO A 8 -15.06 7.54 8.40
C PRO A 8 -14.93 6.02 8.57
N SER A 9 -15.72 5.26 7.82
CA SER A 9 -15.41 3.85 7.62
C SER A 9 -14.14 3.71 6.78
N VAL A 10 -13.25 2.80 7.16
CA VAL A 10 -12.00 2.57 6.45
C VAL A 10 -11.91 1.11 6.03
N THR A 11 -11.71 0.86 4.74
CA THR A 11 -11.44 -0.46 4.17
C THR A 11 -10.06 -0.47 3.53
N LEU A 12 -9.22 -1.41 3.93
CA LEU A 12 -7.85 -1.57 3.43
C LEU A 12 -7.70 -2.86 2.65
N TYR A 13 -7.29 -2.76 1.40
CA TYR A 13 -6.82 -3.88 0.58
C TYR A 13 -5.33 -4.08 0.82
N ALA A 14 -4.97 -5.06 1.64
CA ALA A 14 -3.62 -5.30 2.15
C ALA A 14 -3.00 -6.57 1.56
N GLY A 15 -1.69 -6.63 1.46
CA GLY A 15 -0.98 -7.84 1.02
C GLY A 15 0.28 -7.53 0.21
N PRO A 16 1.03 -8.56 -0.23
CA PRO A 16 2.30 -8.40 -0.92
C PRO A 16 2.14 -7.81 -2.33
N MET A 17 3.26 -7.54 -2.98
CA MET A 17 3.27 -7.17 -4.39
C MET A 17 2.58 -8.25 -5.25
N ALA A 18 1.98 -7.83 -6.37
CA ALA A 18 1.27 -8.71 -7.31
C ALA A 18 0.09 -9.50 -6.71
N SER A 19 -0.45 -9.10 -5.55
CA SER A 19 -1.59 -9.79 -4.91
C SER A 19 -2.96 -9.38 -5.43
N GLY A 20 -3.06 -8.32 -6.26
CA GLY A 20 -4.32 -7.86 -6.84
C GLY A 20 -5.02 -6.72 -6.10
N LYS A 21 -4.40 -6.09 -5.10
CA LYS A 21 -4.93 -4.95 -4.34
C LYS A 21 -5.38 -3.79 -5.24
N THR A 22 -4.47 -3.32 -6.11
CA THR A 22 -4.75 -2.27 -7.10
C THR A 22 -5.92 -2.66 -8.01
N LYS A 23 -6.02 -3.95 -8.39
CA LYS A 23 -7.14 -4.46 -9.18
C LYS A 23 -8.46 -4.34 -8.43
N ALA A 24 -8.47 -4.65 -7.12
CA ALA A 24 -9.67 -4.49 -6.29
C ALA A 24 -10.10 -3.02 -6.21
N LEU A 25 -9.15 -2.12 -5.92
CA LEU A 25 -9.42 -0.68 -5.89
C LEU A 25 -9.91 -0.15 -7.26
N TYR A 26 -9.30 -0.60 -8.36
CA TYR A 26 -9.69 -0.24 -9.71
C TYR A 26 -11.10 -0.75 -10.07
N SER A 27 -11.46 -1.96 -9.63
CA SER A 27 -12.82 -2.50 -9.80
C SER A 27 -13.85 -1.66 -9.06
N LEU A 28 -13.54 -1.23 -7.83
CA LEU A 28 -14.39 -0.34 -7.04
C LEU A 28 -14.58 1.03 -7.72
N ILE A 29 -13.54 1.57 -8.35
CA ILE A 29 -13.65 2.78 -9.18
C ILE A 29 -14.67 2.56 -10.32
N GLY A 30 -14.63 1.41 -10.97
CA GLY A 30 -15.58 1.05 -12.01
C GLY A 30 -17.03 1.00 -11.50
N GLU A 31 -17.24 0.41 -10.34
CA GLU A 31 -18.56 0.36 -9.67
C GLU A 31 -19.06 1.76 -9.31
N PHE A 32 -18.23 2.61 -8.74
CA PHE A 32 -18.59 3.99 -8.39
C PHE A 32 -18.96 4.83 -9.63
N LYS A 33 -18.20 4.67 -10.73
CA LYS A 33 -18.53 5.32 -11.99
C LYS A 33 -19.89 4.84 -12.54
N ALA A 34 -20.12 3.53 -12.55
CA ALA A 34 -21.36 2.95 -13.04
C ALA A 34 -22.59 3.37 -12.22
N THR A 35 -22.42 3.60 -10.92
CA THR A 35 -23.49 4.03 -10.01
C THR A 35 -23.56 5.54 -9.81
N HIS A 36 -22.71 6.31 -10.49
CA HIS A 36 -22.58 7.77 -10.31
C HIS A 36 -22.29 8.17 -8.87
N HIS A 37 -21.60 7.30 -8.10
CA HIS A 37 -21.19 7.61 -6.74
C HIS A 37 -20.00 8.58 -6.77
N PRO A 38 -20.10 9.78 -6.15
CA PRO A 38 -19.02 10.75 -6.19
C PRO A 38 -17.85 10.31 -5.26
N PHE A 39 -16.65 10.32 -5.80
CA PHE A 39 -15.43 9.99 -5.07
C PHE A 39 -14.24 10.78 -5.60
N ALA A 40 -13.20 10.89 -4.77
CA ALA A 40 -11.89 11.39 -5.16
C ALA A 40 -10.84 10.29 -4.96
N ALA A 41 -9.82 10.26 -5.81
CA ALA A 41 -8.77 9.25 -5.75
C ALA A 41 -7.39 9.91 -5.76
N TYR A 42 -6.51 9.39 -4.91
CA TYR A 42 -5.17 9.91 -4.70
C TYR A 42 -4.14 8.79 -4.68
N LYS A 43 -2.93 9.14 -5.08
CA LYS A 43 -1.75 8.30 -4.87
C LYS A 43 -0.58 9.14 -4.32
N PRO A 44 0.40 8.51 -3.65
CA PRO A 44 1.55 9.25 -3.16
C PRO A 44 2.44 9.71 -4.33
N SER A 45 2.87 10.98 -4.32
CA SER A 45 3.80 11.55 -5.30
C SER A 45 5.14 10.83 -5.36
N LEU A 46 5.48 10.09 -4.30
CA LEU A 46 6.65 9.21 -4.25
C LEU A 46 6.53 8.01 -5.22
N ASP A 47 5.31 7.60 -5.58
CA ASP A 47 5.10 6.51 -6.55
C ASP A 47 5.09 7.04 -7.99
N ILE A 48 6.26 7.07 -8.60
CA ILE A 48 6.47 7.53 -9.99
C ILE A 48 6.32 6.42 -11.04
N ARG A 49 5.99 5.18 -10.64
CA ARG A 49 5.92 4.01 -11.53
C ARG A 49 4.77 4.08 -12.52
N GLN A 50 3.67 4.71 -12.13
CA GLN A 50 2.42 4.74 -12.89
C GLN A 50 1.77 6.13 -12.82
N LYS A 51 1.09 6.51 -13.91
CA LYS A 51 0.36 7.78 -14.02
C LYS A 51 -1.08 7.68 -13.52
N GLY A 52 -1.31 7.12 -12.36
CA GLY A 52 -2.65 6.93 -11.83
C GLY A 52 -2.85 5.55 -11.21
N ILE A 53 -4.09 5.14 -11.03
CA ILE A 53 -4.44 3.83 -10.49
C ILE A 53 -4.61 2.84 -11.64
N GLN A 54 -3.73 1.84 -11.72
CA GLN A 54 -3.65 0.93 -12.85
C GLN A 54 -3.25 -0.49 -12.41
N PRO A 55 -4.11 -1.49 -12.61
CA PRO A 55 -3.72 -2.88 -12.46
C PRO A 55 -2.60 -3.29 -13.43
N ARG A 56 -1.72 -4.18 -13.01
CA ARG A 56 -0.70 -4.74 -13.90
C ARG A 56 -1.32 -5.35 -15.15
N GLY A 57 -0.73 -5.05 -16.30
CA GLY A 57 -1.15 -5.58 -17.61
C GLY A 57 -2.16 -4.70 -18.35
N LEU A 58 -2.63 -3.62 -17.76
CA LEU A 58 -3.34 -2.57 -18.49
C LEU A 58 -2.35 -1.53 -19.03
N SER A 59 -2.75 -0.81 -20.06
CA SER A 59 -1.98 0.30 -20.62
C SER A 59 -2.16 1.58 -19.80
N ASP A 60 -1.22 2.54 -19.93
CA ASP A 60 -1.35 3.86 -19.30
C ASP A 60 -2.60 4.61 -19.75
N ALA A 61 -3.11 4.31 -20.96
CA ALA A 61 -4.35 4.87 -21.46
C ALA A 61 -5.60 4.39 -20.69
N ASP A 62 -5.51 3.22 -20.06
CA ASP A 62 -6.59 2.62 -19.27
C ASP A 62 -6.48 3.00 -17.78
N ALA A 63 -5.42 3.70 -17.38
CA ALA A 63 -5.22 4.11 -15.99
C ALA A 63 -6.30 5.11 -15.56
N TYR A 64 -6.84 4.91 -14.35
CA TYR A 64 -7.67 5.93 -13.74
C TYR A 64 -6.80 7.09 -13.28
N GLN A 65 -7.02 8.27 -13.86
CA GLN A 65 -6.27 9.47 -13.47
C GLN A 65 -6.67 9.89 -12.05
N CYS A 66 -5.67 10.03 -11.18
CA CYS A 66 -5.83 10.47 -9.81
C CYS A 66 -4.83 11.59 -9.51
N GLU A 67 -5.02 12.27 -8.41
CA GLU A 67 -4.13 13.33 -7.96
C GLU A 67 -2.95 12.74 -7.16
N ASP A 68 -1.75 13.27 -7.43
CA ASP A 68 -0.52 12.91 -6.72
C ASP A 68 -0.32 13.86 -5.54
N VAL A 69 -0.23 13.33 -4.32
CA VAL A 69 0.01 14.12 -3.11
C VAL A 69 1.15 13.52 -2.27
N GLU A 70 1.88 14.33 -1.54
CA GLU A 70 2.97 13.84 -0.69
C GLU A 70 2.41 13.17 0.58
N SER A 71 1.37 13.75 1.15
CA SER A 71 0.82 13.36 2.45
C SER A 71 -0.71 13.42 2.43
N LEU A 72 -1.36 12.65 3.29
CA LEU A 72 -2.81 12.71 3.48
C LEU A 72 -3.30 14.10 3.96
N SER A 73 -2.43 14.88 4.60
CA SER A 73 -2.75 16.25 5.03
C SER A 73 -2.84 17.26 3.88
N ASP A 74 -2.32 16.91 2.70
CA ASP A 74 -2.33 17.78 1.52
C ASP A 74 -3.66 17.71 0.77
N ILE A 75 -4.51 16.74 1.13
CA ILE A 75 -5.84 16.56 0.55
C ILE A 75 -6.81 17.57 1.18
N ASP A 76 -7.32 18.49 0.37
CA ASP A 76 -8.33 19.46 0.82
C ASP A 76 -9.72 18.81 0.91
N VAL A 77 -9.94 18.11 2.02
CA VAL A 77 -11.21 17.42 2.27
C VAL A 77 -12.41 18.36 2.41
N LYS A 78 -12.18 19.64 2.75
CA LYS A 78 -13.27 20.62 2.84
C LYS A 78 -13.77 20.96 1.43
N ALA A 79 -12.87 21.16 0.47
CA ALA A 79 -13.22 21.36 -0.92
C ALA A 79 -13.94 20.14 -1.49
N LEU A 80 -13.47 18.91 -1.19
CA LEU A 80 -14.16 17.68 -1.59
C LEU A 80 -15.59 17.62 -1.10
N VAL A 81 -15.81 17.80 0.21
CA VAL A 81 -17.14 17.74 0.81
C VAL A 81 -18.03 18.87 0.28
N GLY A 82 -17.47 20.07 0.08
CA GLY A 82 -18.19 21.19 -0.57
C GLY A 82 -18.65 20.88 -1.98
N SER A 83 -17.96 19.96 -2.69
CA SER A 83 -18.33 19.45 -4.01
C SER A 83 -19.19 18.18 -3.96
N GLY A 84 -19.68 17.78 -2.78
CA GLY A 84 -20.53 16.60 -2.61
C GLY A 84 -19.78 15.27 -2.52
N ILE A 85 -18.44 15.29 -2.44
CA ILE A 85 -17.61 14.10 -2.35
C ILE A 85 -17.38 13.75 -0.88
N SER A 86 -17.80 12.54 -0.47
CA SER A 86 -17.57 12.02 0.89
C SER A 86 -16.84 10.70 0.92
N THR A 87 -16.36 10.24 -0.23
CA THR A 87 -15.62 8.98 -0.40
C THR A 87 -14.23 9.26 -0.99
N VAL A 88 -13.19 8.72 -0.36
CA VAL A 88 -11.80 8.90 -0.79
C VAL A 88 -11.15 7.53 -1.05
N LEU A 89 -10.45 7.41 -2.17
CA LEU A 89 -9.68 6.24 -2.55
C LEU A 89 -8.18 6.56 -2.52
N LEU A 90 -7.37 5.66 -1.96
CA LEU A 90 -5.94 5.85 -1.77
C LEU A 90 -5.17 4.65 -2.35
N GLU A 91 -4.38 4.88 -3.40
CA GLU A 91 -3.46 3.86 -3.93
C GLU A 91 -2.11 3.94 -3.20
N GLU A 92 -1.38 2.82 -3.12
CA GLU A 92 -0.08 2.70 -2.43
C GLU A 92 -0.07 3.37 -1.04
N PHE A 93 -1.14 3.12 -0.29
CA PHE A 93 -1.45 3.76 1.00
C PHE A 93 -0.28 3.80 1.98
N HIS A 94 0.58 2.78 1.99
CA HIS A 94 1.74 2.68 2.86
C HIS A 94 2.81 3.76 2.59
N MET A 95 2.80 4.41 1.41
CA MET A 95 3.81 5.37 0.99
C MET A 95 3.46 6.83 1.33
N PHE A 96 2.22 7.14 1.74
CA PHE A 96 1.85 8.50 2.09
C PHE A 96 2.65 9.04 3.28
N GLY A 97 3.23 10.22 3.11
CA GLY A 97 4.05 10.89 4.11
C GLY A 97 5.46 10.30 4.28
N TYR A 98 5.84 9.29 3.48
CA TYR A 98 7.22 8.83 3.38
C TYR A 98 8.03 9.76 2.48
N THR A 99 9.21 10.12 2.95
CA THR A 99 10.26 10.73 2.13
C THR A 99 11.57 10.01 2.41
N PRO A 100 12.63 10.16 1.58
CA PRO A 100 13.94 9.57 1.85
C PRO A 100 14.53 9.91 3.22
N LYS A 101 14.03 10.98 3.85
CA LYS A 101 14.51 11.47 5.16
C LYS A 101 13.49 11.35 6.28
N ARG A 102 12.26 10.86 5.99
CA ARG A 102 11.17 10.87 6.97
C ARG A 102 10.27 9.64 6.81
N ILE A 103 10.12 8.92 7.92
CA ILE A 103 9.09 7.89 8.10
C ILE A 103 7.88 8.54 8.79
N PRO A 104 6.64 8.32 8.33
CA PRO A 104 5.45 8.83 9.01
C PRO A 104 5.44 8.42 10.48
N LYS A 105 5.17 9.37 11.36
CA LYS A 105 5.03 9.09 12.80
C LYS A 105 3.76 8.27 13.05
N SER A 106 3.80 7.40 14.04
CA SER A 106 2.59 6.73 14.55
C SER A 106 1.55 7.76 15.01
N GLY A 107 0.28 7.48 14.74
CA GLY A 107 -0.84 8.35 15.08
C GLY A 107 -1.23 9.37 14.00
N VAL A 108 -0.42 9.55 12.95
CA VAL A 108 -0.75 10.45 11.83
C VAL A 108 -2.05 10.02 11.15
N PHE A 109 -2.21 8.73 10.88
CA PHE A 109 -3.43 8.21 10.26
C PHE A 109 -4.66 8.49 11.11
N LEU A 110 -4.62 8.18 12.40
CA LEU A 110 -5.75 8.38 13.31
C LEU A 110 -6.15 9.86 13.40
N SER A 111 -5.19 10.78 13.52
CA SER A 111 -5.47 12.21 13.56
C SER A 111 -6.08 12.71 12.24
N THR A 112 -5.60 12.20 11.11
CA THR A 112 -6.14 12.51 9.78
C THR A 112 -7.58 12.03 9.64
N MET A 113 -7.87 10.78 10.02
CA MET A 113 -9.24 10.24 9.94
C MET A 113 -10.22 11.01 10.82
N LYS A 114 -9.80 11.45 12.02
CA LYS A 114 -10.62 12.33 12.86
C LYS A 114 -10.92 13.66 12.19
N ALA A 115 -9.92 14.29 11.58
CA ALA A 115 -10.10 15.55 10.85
C ALA A 115 -10.99 15.39 9.62
N TRP A 116 -10.81 14.30 8.86
CA TRP A 116 -11.62 14.00 7.69
C TRP A 116 -13.08 13.72 8.05
N GLY A 117 -13.34 12.94 9.11
CA GLY A 117 -14.69 12.69 9.59
C GLY A 117 -15.39 13.98 10.07
N ALA A 118 -14.68 14.83 10.81
CA ALA A 118 -15.19 16.13 11.20
C ALA A 118 -15.49 17.06 10.01
N ALA A 119 -14.76 16.92 8.92
CA ALA A 119 -15.02 17.64 7.66
C ALA A 119 -16.18 17.06 6.83
N GLY A 120 -16.61 15.81 7.09
CA GLY A 120 -17.73 15.17 6.39
C GLY A 120 -17.35 14.01 5.47
N ILE A 121 -16.10 13.54 5.46
CA ILE A 121 -15.72 12.30 4.77
C ILE A 121 -16.35 11.12 5.51
N LYS A 122 -16.99 10.22 4.75
CA LYS A 122 -17.74 9.06 5.28
C LYS A 122 -17.01 7.75 5.08
N SER A 123 -16.30 7.60 3.96
CA SER A 123 -15.66 6.34 3.58
C SER A 123 -14.27 6.57 2.99
N VAL A 124 -13.34 5.70 3.37
CA VAL A 124 -11.99 5.66 2.82
C VAL A 124 -11.68 4.23 2.40
N TYR A 125 -11.28 4.04 1.15
CA TYR A 125 -10.80 2.78 0.60
C TYR A 125 -9.33 2.93 0.23
N ALA A 126 -8.48 2.05 0.70
CA ALA A 126 -7.06 2.18 0.44
C ALA A 126 -6.42 0.85 0.05
N ALA A 127 -5.48 0.88 -0.87
CA ALA A 127 -4.70 -0.28 -1.28
C ALA A 127 -3.21 -0.05 -0.98
N GLY A 128 -2.52 -1.07 -0.48
CA GLY A 128 -1.09 -0.94 -0.19
C GLY A 128 -0.44 -2.19 0.39
N LEU A 129 0.88 -2.13 0.56
CA LEU A 129 1.63 -3.16 1.26
C LEU A 129 1.41 -3.01 2.77
N ASP A 130 1.05 -4.08 3.44
CA ASP A 130 0.94 -4.14 4.90
C ASP A 130 2.29 -4.35 5.57
N LEU A 131 3.18 -5.10 4.91
CA LEU A 131 4.52 -5.42 5.39
C LEU A 131 5.59 -4.88 4.44
N ALA A 132 6.61 -4.26 5.01
CA ALA A 132 7.85 -3.96 4.32
C ALA A 132 8.62 -5.25 4.00
N ALA A 133 9.60 -5.16 3.10
CA ALA A 133 10.46 -6.29 2.79
C ALA A 133 11.29 -6.76 4.01
N SER A 134 11.51 -5.89 4.98
CA SER A 134 12.12 -6.21 6.28
C SER A 134 11.25 -7.10 7.18
N GLY A 135 9.97 -7.29 6.82
CA GLY A 135 8.97 -7.95 7.67
C GLY A 135 8.30 -7.01 8.67
N ASN A 136 8.74 -5.77 8.79
CA ASN A 136 8.09 -4.78 9.64
C ASN A 136 6.77 -4.32 9.02
N GLN A 137 5.78 -4.09 9.87
CA GLN A 137 4.52 -3.48 9.42
C GLN A 137 4.73 -1.99 9.15
N PHE A 138 4.18 -1.50 8.04
CA PHE A 138 4.16 -0.06 7.78
C PHE A 138 3.33 0.67 8.84
N SER A 139 3.83 1.81 9.32
CA SER A 139 3.20 2.59 10.40
C SER A 139 1.76 2.98 10.08
N MET A 140 1.47 3.35 8.84
CA MET A 140 0.13 3.69 8.37
C MET A 140 -0.85 2.52 8.52
N PHE A 141 -0.42 1.28 8.23
CA PHE A 141 -1.23 0.08 8.41
C PHE A 141 -1.41 -0.27 9.89
N ALA A 142 -0.36 -0.13 10.70
CA ALA A 142 -0.44 -0.34 12.14
C ALA A 142 -1.44 0.63 12.80
N ASP A 143 -1.43 1.89 12.39
CA ASP A 143 -2.36 2.91 12.87
C ASP A 143 -3.79 2.64 12.40
N ALA A 144 -3.97 2.24 11.15
CA ALA A 144 -5.28 1.91 10.60
C ALA A 144 -5.90 0.67 11.30
N HIS A 145 -5.08 -0.32 11.63
CA HIS A 145 -5.54 -1.46 12.45
C HIS A 145 -6.00 -1.02 13.84
N ARG A 146 -5.24 -0.15 14.53
CA ARG A 146 -5.65 0.43 15.82
C ARG A 146 -6.91 1.28 15.72
N TYR A 147 -7.13 1.90 14.58
CA TYR A 147 -8.35 2.65 14.28
C TYR A 147 -9.59 1.76 14.16
N GLY A 148 -9.42 0.46 13.90
CA GLY A 148 -10.50 -0.49 13.64
C GLY A 148 -10.91 -0.55 12.16
N ALA A 149 -9.99 -0.26 11.24
CA ALA A 149 -10.23 -0.42 9.81
C ALA A 149 -10.58 -1.86 9.45
N HIS A 150 -11.50 -2.05 8.51
CA HIS A 150 -11.73 -3.33 7.88
C HIS A 150 -10.57 -3.67 6.95
N ILE A 151 -9.90 -4.80 7.18
CA ILE A 151 -8.72 -5.19 6.40
C ILE A 151 -9.03 -6.45 5.59
N GLU A 152 -8.98 -6.33 4.27
CA GLU A 152 -9.05 -7.44 3.34
C GLU A 152 -7.64 -7.87 2.94
N LEU A 153 -7.24 -9.08 3.35
CA LEU A 153 -5.92 -9.62 3.09
C LEU A 153 -5.86 -10.37 1.75
N PHE A 154 -5.06 -9.85 0.86
CA PHE A 154 -4.75 -10.44 -0.43
C PHE A 154 -3.48 -11.28 -0.37
N SER A 155 -3.39 -12.29 -1.22
CA SER A 155 -2.18 -13.10 -1.37
C SER A 155 -1.78 -13.19 -2.84
N ALA A 156 -0.48 -13.28 -3.07
CA ALA A 156 0.09 -13.49 -4.40
C ALA A 156 0.50 -14.95 -4.61
N LYS A 157 0.97 -15.26 -5.81
CA LYS A 157 1.73 -16.48 -6.09
C LYS A 157 3.21 -16.20 -5.88
N CYS A 158 3.91 -17.10 -5.19
CA CYS A 158 5.34 -16.97 -4.96
C CYS A 158 6.12 -16.95 -6.29
N GLU A 159 6.86 -15.88 -6.50
CA GLU A 159 7.65 -15.62 -7.70
C GLU A 159 9.11 -16.08 -7.55
N TYR A 160 9.44 -16.79 -6.46
CA TYR A 160 10.80 -17.30 -6.26
C TYR A 160 11.13 -18.36 -7.30
N PRO A 161 12.22 -18.20 -8.10
CA PRO A 161 12.64 -19.17 -9.09
C PRO A 161 13.16 -20.44 -8.40
N LEU A 162 12.75 -21.61 -8.90
CA LEU A 162 13.20 -22.90 -8.37
C LEU A 162 14.53 -23.35 -9.00
N SER A 163 14.91 -22.75 -10.16
CA SER A 163 16.20 -22.89 -10.84
C SER A 163 16.43 -21.65 -11.70
N ASP A 164 17.65 -21.45 -12.21
CA ASP A 164 18.05 -20.23 -12.94
C ASP A 164 17.17 -19.91 -14.16
N SER A 165 16.64 -20.91 -14.83
CA SER A 165 15.73 -20.76 -15.98
C SER A 165 14.43 -21.54 -15.83
N GLY A 166 14.14 -22.01 -14.63
CA GLY A 166 13.01 -22.90 -14.36
C GLY A 166 11.74 -22.17 -13.89
N PRO A 167 10.69 -22.96 -13.59
CA PRO A 167 9.44 -22.41 -13.11
C PRO A 167 9.59 -21.76 -11.73
N THR A 168 8.70 -20.82 -11.43
CA THR A 168 8.59 -20.23 -10.08
C THR A 168 7.86 -21.17 -9.12
N CYS A 169 8.04 -20.95 -7.82
CA CYS A 169 7.46 -21.77 -6.75
C CYS A 169 5.92 -21.81 -6.75
N ARG A 170 5.26 -20.70 -7.07
CA ARG A 170 3.81 -20.51 -7.18
C ARG A 170 2.96 -20.84 -5.93
N LYS A 171 3.57 -21.19 -4.80
CA LYS A 171 2.85 -21.32 -3.52
C LYS A 171 2.27 -19.97 -3.09
N LYS A 172 1.29 -20.00 -2.19
CA LYS A 172 0.67 -18.80 -1.64
C LYS A 172 1.72 -17.93 -0.94
N ALA A 173 1.79 -16.65 -1.31
CA ALA A 173 2.74 -15.67 -0.82
C ALA A 173 2.03 -14.53 -0.10
N HIS A 174 2.59 -14.13 1.04
CA HIS A 174 2.09 -13.02 1.88
C HIS A 174 3.14 -11.95 2.14
N ASN A 175 4.36 -12.13 1.64
CA ASN A 175 5.47 -11.22 1.86
C ASN A 175 6.04 -10.73 0.54
N SER A 176 6.57 -9.51 0.54
CA SER A 176 7.38 -8.97 -0.53
C SER A 176 8.85 -9.03 -0.13
N GLN A 177 9.73 -9.40 -1.06
CA GLN A 177 11.16 -9.44 -0.83
C GLN A 177 11.92 -8.71 -1.93
N ILE A 178 13.00 -8.02 -1.57
CA ILE A 178 13.89 -7.36 -2.51
C ILE A 178 14.89 -8.38 -3.06
N TYR A 179 15.15 -8.30 -4.34
CA TYR A 179 16.15 -9.13 -5.01
C TYR A 179 16.91 -8.32 -6.07
N SER A 180 18.14 -8.76 -6.37
CA SER A 180 18.94 -8.22 -7.45
C SER A 180 18.44 -8.77 -8.79
N ARG A 181 18.19 -7.88 -9.75
CA ARG A 181 17.80 -8.25 -11.11
C ARG A 181 18.93 -9.01 -11.82
N SER A 182 20.17 -8.54 -11.67
CA SER A 182 21.35 -9.10 -12.35
C SER A 182 21.73 -10.48 -11.85
N SER A 183 21.64 -10.72 -10.53
CA SER A 183 22.05 -12.01 -9.94
C SER A 183 20.89 -12.92 -9.56
N GLY A 184 19.63 -12.43 -9.58
CA GLY A 184 18.46 -13.17 -9.11
C GLY A 184 18.44 -13.44 -7.60
N LYS A 185 19.50 -13.08 -6.86
CA LYS A 185 19.63 -13.34 -5.42
C LYS A 185 18.82 -12.36 -4.60
N SER A 186 18.13 -12.85 -3.58
CA SER A 186 17.45 -12.00 -2.62
C SER A 186 18.46 -11.24 -1.74
N TYR A 187 18.20 -9.94 -1.54
CA TYR A 187 19.00 -9.14 -0.62
C TYR A 187 18.67 -9.50 0.83
N ARG A 188 19.69 -9.49 1.68
CA ARG A 188 19.49 -9.46 3.12
C ARG A 188 19.14 -8.04 3.55
N LEU A 189 18.09 -7.92 4.34
CA LEU A 189 17.39 -6.65 4.59
C LEU A 189 18.01 -5.80 5.71
N GLU A 190 19.10 -6.24 6.30
CA GLU A 190 19.76 -5.57 7.44
C GLU A 190 20.30 -4.16 7.10
N SER A 191 20.41 -3.85 5.82
CA SER A 191 20.98 -2.57 5.34
C SER A 191 20.05 -1.78 4.42
N LEU A 192 18.83 -2.26 4.16
CA LEU A 192 17.93 -1.60 3.22
C LEU A 192 16.82 -0.86 3.97
N PRO A 193 16.48 0.36 3.55
CA PRO A 193 15.32 1.07 4.09
C PRO A 193 14.03 0.30 3.76
N ASP A 194 13.01 0.45 4.59
CA ASP A 194 11.70 -0.20 4.40
C ASP A 194 11.05 0.16 3.04
N LEU A 195 11.37 1.33 2.53
CA LEU A 195 11.07 1.76 1.16
C LEU A 195 12.37 2.13 0.46
N LEU A 196 12.66 1.48 -0.66
CA LEU A 196 13.66 1.98 -1.60
C LEU A 196 13.06 3.19 -2.32
N PRO A 197 13.78 4.31 -2.41
CA PRO A 197 13.37 5.43 -3.24
C PRO A 197 13.11 4.94 -4.67
N GLN A 198 12.02 5.35 -5.25
CA GLN A 198 11.73 5.11 -6.65
C GLN A 198 12.81 5.82 -7.47
N GLY A 199 13.51 5.08 -8.34
CA GLY A 199 14.74 5.55 -8.99
C GLY A 199 16.03 5.25 -8.21
N GLY A 200 15.92 4.51 -7.08
CA GLY A 200 17.06 3.85 -6.44
C GLY A 200 17.75 2.84 -7.37
N ASP A 201 18.63 2.02 -6.81
CA ASP A 201 19.40 1.05 -7.60
C ASP A 201 18.51 0.27 -8.58
N PRO A 202 18.69 0.45 -9.92
CA PRO A 202 17.88 -0.22 -10.93
C PRO A 202 18.00 -1.74 -10.90
N ASP A 203 18.98 -2.28 -10.18
CA ASP A 203 19.13 -3.71 -9.92
C ASP A 203 18.20 -4.21 -8.82
N CYS A 204 17.67 -3.33 -7.97
CA CYS A 204 16.76 -3.70 -6.88
C CYS A 204 15.32 -3.84 -7.35
N LEU A 205 14.78 -5.05 -7.29
CA LEU A 205 13.39 -5.36 -7.61
C LEU A 205 12.69 -6.06 -6.44
N TYR A 206 11.37 -6.01 -6.44
CA TYR A 206 10.53 -6.71 -5.48
C TYR A 206 9.83 -7.91 -6.14
N ARG A 207 9.68 -9.00 -5.38
CA ARG A 207 8.86 -10.15 -5.74
C ARG A 207 8.05 -10.65 -4.54
N ALA A 208 6.91 -11.26 -4.82
CA ALA A 208 6.13 -11.95 -3.80
C ALA A 208 6.78 -13.27 -3.43
N VAL A 209 6.91 -13.56 -2.12
CA VAL A 209 7.51 -14.81 -1.64
C VAL A 209 6.65 -15.51 -0.58
N CYS A 210 6.60 -16.84 -0.64
CA CYS A 210 6.00 -17.65 0.40
C CYS A 210 6.95 -17.78 1.61
N PRO A 211 6.46 -18.24 2.78
CA PRO A 211 7.29 -18.36 3.99
C PRO A 211 8.57 -19.20 3.81
N ARG A 212 8.57 -20.16 2.90
CA ARG A 212 9.77 -20.98 2.61
C ARG A 212 10.89 -20.20 1.94
N HIS A 213 10.56 -19.16 1.19
CA HIS A 213 11.50 -18.37 0.41
C HIS A 213 11.72 -16.97 0.96
N LEU A 214 11.09 -16.68 2.10
CA LEU A 214 11.31 -15.43 2.82
C LEU A 214 12.66 -15.50 3.55
N ILE A 215 13.53 -14.54 3.25
CA ILE A 215 14.77 -14.35 3.97
C ILE A 215 14.51 -13.28 5.03
N LEU A 216 14.44 -13.67 6.29
CA LEU A 216 14.28 -12.75 7.40
C LEU A 216 15.62 -12.08 7.75
N PRO A 217 15.62 -10.83 8.26
CA PRO A 217 16.78 -10.21 8.88
C PRO A 217 17.31 -11.08 10.02
N ARG A 218 18.62 -11.11 10.22
CA ARG A 218 19.26 -11.90 11.30
C ARG A 218 18.72 -11.55 12.68
N ALA A 219 18.38 -10.30 12.92
CA ALA A 219 17.81 -9.83 14.18
C ALA A 219 16.44 -10.42 14.54
N LEU A 220 15.73 -11.01 13.56
CA LEU A 220 14.45 -11.69 13.75
C LEU A 220 14.58 -13.22 13.85
N THR A 221 15.80 -13.77 13.73
CA THR A 221 16.06 -15.17 14.03
C THR A 221 16.02 -15.33 15.55
N ILE A 222 14.85 -15.65 16.09
CA ILE A 222 14.72 -16.05 17.48
C ILE A 222 15.39 -17.44 17.55
N ASP A 223 16.57 -17.48 18.17
CA ASP A 223 17.25 -18.74 18.53
C ASP A 223 16.40 -19.43 19.59
N PHE A 224 15.47 -20.28 19.18
CA PHE A 224 14.84 -21.25 20.06
C PHE A 224 15.92 -22.31 20.40
N LYS A 225 16.83 -21.98 21.31
CA LYS A 225 17.61 -23.02 21.99
C LYS A 225 16.64 -23.88 22.79
N ARG A 226 16.44 -25.09 22.32
CA ARG A 226 15.77 -26.17 23.06
C ARG A 226 16.61 -26.57 24.27
#